data_2f40a2fb1ff0502a98bdaf2769061a5a
#
_entry.id   2f40a2fb1ff0502a98bdaf2769061a5a
#
_cell.length_a   1.000
_cell.length_b   1.000
_cell.length_c   1.000
_cell.angle_alpha   90.00
_cell.angle_beta   90.00
_cell.angle_gamma   90.00
#
_symmetry.space_group_name_H-M   'P 1'
#
loop_
_entity.id
_entity.type
_entity.pdbx_description
1 polymer ?
#
loop_
_entity_poly.entity_id
_entity_poly.type
_entity_poly.pdbx_seq_one_letter_code
_entity_poly.pdbx_strand_id
1 'polypeptide(L)'
;MQSTERKTAWRASPLKRSGVAVLALATALASTPAYANPAANFASFSQTTAGAVSTTVPDGTCSAITSTRGGAGASSGVTATNGGLGGAGAVINARFSVLPGQAVTGTVASGGALGTTSLTAANNGTGTANGGSGGTATGTLHRGGGGGGSSSISVAGLKLVESGGGGGGGASHGATTLANGGGGGFTSIAPGVVASGTTGTVGFDSTTPTPTVGGGVGGQVAAGGAGGVHSGNATFNGFSGGAIGTGTGGNGGVDATTDTGGGGGGGYTGGGGGASTVNSSVSGAGGGGGSSFVRGTSPTFSAPAPTAISGAAGPTPAGGAVVGPTGFVTIDWVPCVYTLAVTKVASATSVNAGQAVRWTITVRNSGPDPMTKGDLVTLTDTLPTGGGSVFKVVSVSTTAGSTDPNLASAAVTCTGVTAGGTMPASTVCSRPYSAPSAPGAPSGTTRGLNSGETLTITYDQVFNNAIPAASITNQASVVDRSSTSGTGDIIGVTANRSASAGTNVVPYDLRVTKTSS
;
A
#
# COMPACT_ATOMS: atom_id res chain seq x y z
N MET A 1 -30.84 34.64 -75.52
CA MET A 1 -29.48 34.19 -75.21
C MET A 1 -29.59 33.09 -74.21
N GLN A 2 -29.49 31.84 -74.67
CA GLN A 2 -29.59 30.64 -73.85
C GLN A 2 -28.16 30.25 -73.41
N SER A 3 -27.94 30.12 -72.10
CA SER A 3 -26.71 29.62 -71.51
C SER A 3 -26.89 28.12 -71.18
N THR A 4 -26.14 27.28 -71.88
CA THR A 4 -26.13 25.82 -71.73
C THR A 4 -25.24 25.43 -70.64
N GLU A 5 -25.78 24.91 -69.52
CA GLU A 5 -25.04 24.22 -68.45
C GLU A 5 -24.60 22.83 -68.91
N ARG A 6 -23.30 22.59 -68.96
CA ARG A 6 -22.72 21.25 -69.13
C ARG A 6 -22.62 20.58 -67.75
N LYS A 7 -23.43 19.57 -67.50
CA LYS A 7 -23.28 18.62 -66.42
C LYS A 7 -22.18 17.63 -66.76
N THR A 8 -21.05 17.73 -66.10
CA THR A 8 -19.99 16.71 -66.12
C THR A 8 -20.30 15.66 -65.08
N ALA A 9 -20.68 14.47 -65.55
CA ALA A 9 -20.86 13.29 -64.66
C ALA A 9 -19.50 12.69 -64.29
N TRP A 10 -19.17 12.75 -63.03
CA TRP A 10 -18.03 12.03 -62.47
C TRP A 10 -18.43 10.57 -62.24
N ARG A 11 -17.83 9.66 -63.01
CA ARG A 11 -17.90 8.22 -62.73
C ARG A 11 -17.03 7.92 -61.50
N ALA A 12 -17.67 7.46 -60.43
CA ALA A 12 -16.98 6.91 -59.28
C ALA A 12 -16.41 5.53 -59.62
N SER A 13 -15.10 5.40 -59.64
CA SER A 13 -14.42 4.10 -59.67
C SER A 13 -14.58 3.39 -58.33
N PRO A 14 -14.81 2.08 -58.32
CA PRO A 14 -14.88 1.35 -57.03
C PRO A 14 -13.47 1.23 -56.45
N LEU A 15 -13.21 1.98 -55.37
CA LEU A 15 -12.06 1.77 -54.53
C LEU A 15 -12.17 0.38 -53.87
N LYS A 16 -11.25 -0.51 -54.28
CA LYS A 16 -10.99 -1.75 -53.59
C LYS A 16 -10.64 -1.40 -52.14
N ARG A 17 -11.54 -1.68 -51.22
CA ARG A 17 -11.28 -1.65 -49.77
C ARG A 17 -10.29 -2.76 -49.48
N SER A 18 -9.00 -2.42 -49.41
CA SER A 18 -8.02 -3.22 -48.71
C SER A 18 -8.43 -3.21 -47.24
N GLY A 19 -8.93 -4.35 -46.78
CA GLY A 19 -9.26 -4.55 -45.39
C GLY A 19 -7.96 -4.52 -44.57
N VAL A 20 -7.61 -3.37 -44.03
CA VAL A 20 -6.70 -3.28 -42.90
C VAL A 20 -7.47 -3.91 -41.74
N ALA A 21 -7.15 -5.16 -41.45
CA ALA A 21 -7.54 -5.78 -40.19
C ALA A 21 -6.90 -4.94 -39.10
N VAL A 22 -7.68 -4.04 -38.52
CA VAL A 22 -7.36 -3.45 -37.23
C VAL A 22 -7.43 -4.62 -36.27
N LEU A 23 -6.25 -5.19 -36.02
CA LEU A 23 -6.02 -6.10 -34.90
C LEU A 23 -6.29 -5.26 -33.65
N ALA A 24 -7.54 -5.25 -33.20
CA ALA A 24 -7.89 -4.78 -31.88
C ALA A 24 -7.11 -5.70 -30.94
N LEU A 25 -5.94 -5.21 -30.51
CA LEU A 25 -5.25 -5.72 -29.35
C LEU A 25 -6.18 -5.41 -28.17
N ALA A 26 -7.18 -6.29 -27.99
CA ALA A 26 -7.84 -6.41 -26.71
C ALA A 26 -6.71 -6.74 -25.74
N THR A 27 -6.18 -5.71 -25.08
CA THR A 27 -5.57 -5.88 -23.79
C THR A 27 -6.66 -6.56 -22.96
N ALA A 28 -6.65 -7.89 -22.96
CA ALA A 28 -7.24 -8.64 -21.91
C ALA A 28 -6.53 -8.09 -20.66
N LEU A 29 -7.17 -7.09 -20.01
CA LEU A 29 -7.05 -7.04 -18.57
C LEU A 29 -7.43 -8.46 -18.18
N ALA A 30 -6.42 -9.25 -17.88
CA ALA A 30 -6.60 -10.45 -17.12
C ALA A 30 -7.31 -9.94 -15.88
N SER A 31 -8.64 -10.05 -15.89
CA SER A 31 -9.42 -9.99 -14.68
C SER A 31 -8.75 -11.03 -13.81
N THR A 32 -7.91 -10.59 -12.88
CA THR A 32 -7.46 -11.46 -11.81
C THR A 32 -8.75 -12.05 -11.29
N PRO A 33 -8.93 -13.37 -11.36
CA PRO A 33 -10.13 -13.96 -10.84
C PRO A 33 -10.27 -13.39 -9.43
N ALA A 34 -11.42 -12.79 -9.15
CA ALA A 34 -11.75 -12.36 -7.80
C ALA A 34 -11.76 -13.63 -6.98
N TYR A 35 -10.61 -13.95 -6.39
CA TYR A 35 -10.49 -15.03 -5.42
C TYR A 35 -11.33 -14.57 -4.24
N ALA A 36 -12.59 -14.97 -4.25
CA ALA A 36 -13.42 -14.87 -3.08
C ALA A 36 -12.78 -15.79 -2.03
N ASN A 37 -12.02 -15.20 -1.15
CA ASN A 37 -11.64 -15.84 0.08
C ASN A 37 -12.87 -15.77 1.01
N PRO A 38 -13.61 -16.84 1.22
CA PRO A 38 -14.81 -16.79 2.05
C PRO A 38 -14.52 -16.62 3.54
N ALA A 39 -13.24 -16.64 3.97
CA ALA A 39 -12.92 -16.77 5.38
C ALA A 39 -12.17 -15.59 6.02
N ALA A 40 -11.68 -14.62 5.27
CA ALA A 40 -10.95 -13.50 5.86
C ALA A 40 -11.54 -12.15 5.44
N ASN A 41 -12.71 -11.85 5.93
CA ASN A 41 -13.11 -10.44 6.07
C ASN A 41 -12.28 -9.84 7.20
N PHE A 42 -11.05 -9.42 6.87
CA PHE A 42 -10.30 -8.58 7.80
C PHE A 42 -11.09 -7.30 7.98
N ALA A 43 -11.47 -7.01 9.22
CA ALA A 43 -12.12 -5.74 9.51
C ALA A 43 -11.18 -4.59 9.10
N SER A 44 -11.63 -3.74 8.21
CA SER A 44 -10.91 -2.53 7.83
C SER A 44 -10.67 -1.67 9.06
N PHE A 45 -9.48 -1.11 9.18
CA PHE A 45 -9.19 -0.10 10.18
C PHE A 45 -9.66 1.27 9.65
N SER A 46 -10.36 2.03 10.48
CA SER A 46 -10.78 3.38 10.11
C SER A 46 -10.72 4.32 11.33
N GLN A 47 -10.05 5.45 11.14
CA GLN A 47 -10.00 6.54 12.11
C GLN A 47 -10.25 7.86 11.41
N THR A 48 -11.30 8.57 11.85
CA THR A 48 -11.74 9.86 11.30
C THR A 48 -11.61 11.00 12.31
N THR A 49 -11.25 10.68 13.55
CA THR A 49 -10.99 11.67 14.60
C THR A 49 -9.49 11.96 14.66
N ALA A 50 -9.12 13.24 14.86
CA ALA A 50 -7.72 13.62 15.00
C ALA A 50 -7.07 12.90 16.19
N GLY A 51 -5.83 12.48 16.00
CA GLY A 51 -5.07 11.76 17.02
C GLY A 51 -4.18 10.66 16.48
N ALA A 52 -3.54 9.94 17.39
CA ALA A 52 -2.63 8.86 17.04
C ALA A 52 -3.37 7.65 16.44
N VAL A 53 -2.79 7.08 15.40
CA VAL A 53 -3.19 5.78 14.81
C VAL A 53 -2.30 4.71 15.41
N SER A 54 -2.89 3.63 15.91
CA SER A 54 -2.15 2.46 16.40
C SER A 54 -2.97 1.19 16.14
N THR A 55 -2.41 0.30 15.33
CA THR A 55 -2.97 -1.02 15.05
C THR A 55 -1.84 -1.98 14.67
N THR A 56 -2.16 -3.24 14.44
CA THR A 56 -1.21 -4.25 13.96
C THR A 56 -1.73 -4.90 12.69
N VAL A 57 -0.81 -5.31 11.83
CA VAL A 57 -1.16 -6.07 10.61
C VAL A 57 -1.73 -7.42 11.03
N PRO A 58 -2.96 -7.78 10.60
CA PRO A 58 -3.57 -9.08 10.93
C PRO A 58 -2.79 -10.25 10.36
N ASP A 59 -2.89 -11.41 11.03
CA ASP A 59 -2.33 -12.67 10.51
C ASP A 59 -2.98 -13.02 9.16
N GLY A 60 -2.21 -13.54 8.21
CA GLY A 60 -2.68 -13.86 6.86
C GLY A 60 -2.74 -12.69 5.88
N THR A 61 -2.29 -11.50 6.26
CA THR A 61 -2.24 -10.30 5.41
C THR A 61 -0.90 -10.17 4.71
N CYS A 62 -0.90 -9.93 3.40
CA CYS A 62 0.30 -9.66 2.60
C CYS A 62 0.38 -8.24 2.06
N SER A 63 -0.72 -7.54 1.97
CA SER A 63 -0.71 -6.13 1.60
C SER A 63 -1.80 -5.33 2.29
N ALA A 64 -1.64 -4.02 2.32
CA ALA A 64 -2.61 -3.07 2.84
C ALA A 64 -2.91 -2.02 1.78
N ILE A 65 -4.18 -1.70 1.58
CA ILE A 65 -4.62 -0.55 0.80
C ILE A 65 -4.98 0.52 1.81
N THR A 66 -4.29 1.66 1.72
CA THR A 66 -4.51 2.75 2.66
C THR A 66 -5.10 3.95 1.94
N SER A 67 -6.01 4.64 2.61
CA SER A 67 -6.45 5.98 2.21
C SER A 67 -6.20 6.93 3.37
N THR A 68 -5.46 8.00 3.11
CA THR A 68 -5.13 9.02 4.11
C THR A 68 -5.53 10.39 3.59
N ARG A 69 -6.07 11.23 4.47
CA ARG A 69 -6.37 12.62 4.16
C ARG A 69 -5.76 13.55 5.20
N GLY A 70 -5.05 14.58 4.75
CA GLY A 70 -4.62 15.68 5.60
C GLY A 70 -5.80 16.52 6.08
N GLY A 71 -5.64 17.28 7.14
CA GLY A 71 -6.63 18.25 7.60
C GLY A 71 -6.78 19.39 6.58
N ALA A 72 -7.96 19.90 6.38
CA ALA A 72 -8.16 21.10 5.56
C ALA A 72 -7.82 22.37 6.36
N GLY A 73 -7.44 23.41 5.69
CA GLY A 73 -7.33 24.73 6.30
C GLY A 73 -8.70 25.29 6.68
N ALA A 74 -8.73 26.19 7.64
CA ALA A 74 -9.94 26.92 8.01
C ALA A 74 -10.16 28.15 7.12
N SER A 75 -11.40 28.57 7.01
CA SER A 75 -11.71 29.90 6.48
C SER A 75 -11.27 31.00 7.46
N SER A 76 -11.17 32.21 6.97
CA SER A 76 -10.99 33.36 7.85
C SER A 76 -12.18 33.52 8.81
N GLY A 77 -11.87 33.85 10.06
CA GLY A 77 -12.84 33.85 11.16
C GLY A 77 -13.69 35.11 11.29
N VAL A 78 -14.41 35.52 10.25
CA VAL A 78 -15.26 36.70 10.38
C VAL A 78 -16.70 36.47 10.00
N THR A 79 -17.54 37.20 10.72
CA THR A 79 -18.95 37.46 10.44
C THR A 79 -19.21 38.11 9.07
N ALA A 80 -18.17 38.47 8.32
CA ALA A 80 -18.28 39.03 6.99
C ALA A 80 -18.44 37.96 5.92
N THR A 81 -19.34 38.20 5.01
CA THR A 81 -19.73 37.35 3.88
C THR A 81 -18.60 37.06 2.88
N ASN A 82 -17.38 37.58 3.07
CA ASN A 82 -16.31 37.63 2.07
C ASN A 82 -14.93 37.16 2.57
N GLY A 83 -14.85 36.36 3.64
CA GLY A 83 -13.58 35.79 4.09
C GLY A 83 -13.05 34.71 3.16
N GLY A 84 -11.72 34.61 3.00
CA GLY A 84 -11.08 33.56 2.21
C GLY A 84 -11.39 32.16 2.72
N LEU A 85 -11.60 31.21 1.82
CA LEU A 85 -11.82 29.80 2.15
C LEU A 85 -10.51 29.11 2.47
N GLY A 86 -10.52 28.15 3.40
CA GLY A 86 -9.38 27.27 3.62
C GLY A 86 -9.20 26.29 2.44
N GLY A 87 -7.94 25.92 2.19
CA GLY A 87 -7.59 24.91 1.20
C GLY A 87 -7.96 23.50 1.66
N ALA A 88 -8.20 22.60 0.73
CA ALA A 88 -8.46 21.19 1.03
C ALA A 88 -7.18 20.46 1.46
N GLY A 89 -7.30 19.49 2.37
CA GLY A 89 -6.24 18.51 2.63
C GLY A 89 -6.16 17.47 1.50
N ALA A 90 -4.94 17.02 1.18
CA ALA A 90 -4.71 16.00 0.18
C ALA A 90 -5.30 14.65 0.60
N VAL A 91 -5.83 13.90 -0.37
CA VAL A 91 -6.20 12.48 -0.20
C VAL A 91 -5.22 11.63 -0.98
N ILE A 92 -4.58 10.68 -0.30
CA ILE A 92 -3.60 9.77 -0.89
C ILE A 92 -4.08 8.34 -0.67
N ASN A 93 -4.25 7.61 -1.78
CA ASN A 93 -4.48 6.18 -1.75
C ASN A 93 -3.21 5.45 -2.17
N ALA A 94 -2.80 4.45 -1.40
CA ALA A 94 -1.59 3.70 -1.70
C ALA A 94 -1.74 2.24 -1.26
N ARG A 95 -1.07 1.33 -1.97
CA ARG A 95 -0.97 -0.08 -1.61
C ARG A 95 0.46 -0.42 -1.24
N PHE A 96 0.62 -1.11 -0.12
CA PHE A 96 1.92 -1.55 0.39
C PHE A 96 1.91 -3.04 0.68
N SER A 97 3.04 -3.70 0.48
CA SER A 97 3.27 -5.01 1.04
C SER A 97 3.53 -4.86 2.54
N VAL A 98 2.94 -5.73 3.33
CA VAL A 98 3.06 -5.76 4.79
C VAL A 98 3.25 -7.19 5.27
N LEU A 99 3.75 -7.36 6.49
CA LEU A 99 3.86 -8.66 7.14
C LEU A 99 2.97 -8.73 8.39
N PRO A 100 2.32 -9.88 8.63
CA PRO A 100 1.55 -10.13 9.84
C PRO A 100 2.31 -9.76 11.12
N GLY A 101 1.62 -9.12 12.06
CA GLY A 101 2.19 -8.73 13.34
C GLY A 101 3.03 -7.44 13.34
N GLN A 102 3.25 -6.82 12.18
CA GLN A 102 3.91 -5.50 12.15
C GLN A 102 3.05 -4.43 12.79
N ALA A 103 3.69 -3.57 13.58
CA ALA A 103 3.03 -2.40 14.15
C ALA A 103 2.74 -1.37 13.05
N VAL A 104 1.52 -0.88 13.00
CA VAL A 104 1.09 0.23 12.16
C VAL A 104 0.80 1.42 13.07
N THR A 105 1.51 2.50 12.84
CA THR A 105 1.38 3.74 13.61
C THR A 105 1.18 4.90 12.66
N GLY A 106 0.65 6.01 13.17
CA GLY A 106 0.44 7.20 12.37
C GLY A 106 -0.27 8.28 13.14
N THR A 107 -0.80 9.24 12.39
CA THR A 107 -1.56 10.34 12.96
C THR A 107 -2.67 10.73 12.00
N VAL A 108 -3.86 10.95 12.50
CA VAL A 108 -4.93 11.65 11.79
C VAL A 108 -4.85 13.13 12.18
N ALA A 109 -4.76 13.99 11.19
CA ALA A 109 -4.66 15.42 11.39
C ALA A 109 -6.01 16.05 11.76
N SER A 110 -5.97 17.11 12.56
CA SER A 110 -7.10 18.03 12.65
C SER A 110 -7.05 19.05 11.51
N GLY A 111 -8.20 19.60 11.16
CA GLY A 111 -8.26 20.80 10.33
C GLY A 111 -7.77 22.03 11.09
N GLY A 112 -7.49 23.08 10.36
CA GLY A 112 -7.22 24.39 10.92
C GLY A 112 -8.46 24.94 11.64
N ALA A 113 -8.26 25.75 12.67
CA ALA A 113 -9.33 26.43 13.35
C ALA A 113 -9.51 27.84 12.78
N LEU A 114 -10.71 28.40 13.00
CA LEU A 114 -11.04 29.76 12.61
C LEU A 114 -10.12 30.79 13.27
N GLY A 115 -9.81 31.84 12.56
CA GLY A 115 -9.20 33.00 13.16
C GLY A 115 -10.13 33.59 14.23
N THR A 116 -9.65 33.68 15.46
CA THR A 116 -10.42 34.24 16.59
C THR A 116 -9.90 35.63 16.92
N THR A 117 -10.71 36.45 17.56
CA THR A 117 -10.32 37.78 18.06
C THR A 117 -9.35 37.72 19.25
N SER A 118 -9.10 36.53 19.82
CA SER A 118 -8.13 36.34 20.92
C SER A 118 -6.71 36.20 20.43
N LEU A 119 -5.80 36.98 20.98
CA LEU A 119 -4.36 37.02 20.61
C LEU A 119 -3.58 35.73 20.94
N THR A 120 -4.14 34.83 21.75
CA THR A 120 -3.37 33.76 22.42
C THR A 120 -3.66 32.35 21.91
N ALA A 121 -4.65 32.15 21.05
CA ALA A 121 -4.99 30.81 20.59
C ALA A 121 -4.32 30.50 19.23
N ALA A 122 -3.44 29.51 19.21
CA ALA A 122 -3.00 28.87 17.98
C ALA A 122 -4.23 28.27 17.29
N ASN A 123 -4.49 28.68 16.06
CA ASN A 123 -5.63 28.20 15.26
C ASN A 123 -5.19 27.22 14.17
N ASN A 124 -3.99 26.65 14.27
CA ASN A 124 -3.46 25.66 13.37
C ASN A 124 -4.03 24.26 13.62
N GLY A 125 -4.13 23.47 12.58
CA GLY A 125 -4.40 22.06 12.66
C GLY A 125 -3.19 21.28 13.18
N THR A 126 -3.45 20.29 14.03
CA THR A 126 -2.43 19.36 14.54
C THR A 126 -2.31 18.13 13.63
N GLY A 127 -1.17 17.47 13.63
CA GLY A 127 -0.96 16.26 12.82
C GLY A 127 0.45 15.72 12.98
N THR A 128 0.89 14.91 12.02
CA THR A 128 2.31 14.48 11.93
C THR A 128 3.21 15.69 11.75
N ALA A 129 2.79 16.63 10.91
CA ALA A 129 3.28 17.99 10.86
C ALA A 129 2.08 18.93 11.06
N ASN A 130 2.23 19.90 11.93
CA ASN A 130 1.18 20.86 12.23
C ASN A 130 1.05 21.87 11.09
N GLY A 131 -0.17 22.37 10.86
CA GLY A 131 -0.38 23.57 10.06
C GLY A 131 0.20 24.81 10.75
N GLY A 132 0.35 25.90 10.01
CA GLY A 132 0.67 27.21 10.55
C GLY A 132 -0.58 27.90 11.10
N SER A 133 -0.40 28.75 12.09
CA SER A 133 -1.46 29.63 12.57
C SER A 133 -1.75 30.75 11.57
N GLY A 134 -2.99 31.17 11.46
CA GLY A 134 -3.32 32.45 10.82
C GLY A 134 -2.62 33.61 11.56
N GLY A 135 -2.37 34.70 10.86
CA GLY A 135 -1.69 35.85 11.43
C GLY A 135 -2.42 36.43 12.64
N THR A 136 -1.68 37.02 13.55
CA THR A 136 -2.21 37.66 14.75
C THR A 136 -2.42 39.17 14.52
N ALA A 137 -3.58 39.69 14.96
CA ALA A 137 -3.87 41.14 14.95
C ALA A 137 -4.07 41.65 16.37
N THR A 138 -3.62 42.86 16.65
CA THR A 138 -3.76 43.49 17.97
C THR A 138 -5.13 44.14 18.19
N GLY A 139 -5.95 44.30 17.15
CA GLY A 139 -7.28 44.93 17.18
C GLY A 139 -8.44 43.91 17.13
N THR A 140 -9.64 44.44 17.08
CA THR A 140 -10.91 43.65 16.95
C THR A 140 -11.14 43.11 15.54
N LEU A 141 -10.16 43.22 14.65
CA LEU A 141 -10.29 43.00 13.22
C LEU A 141 -9.99 41.54 12.80
N HIS A 142 -10.13 41.30 11.55
CA HIS A 142 -10.32 40.02 10.92
C HIS A 142 -9.03 39.17 10.86
N ARG A 143 -9.11 37.91 11.29
CA ARG A 143 -7.96 37.01 11.31
C ARG A 143 -8.04 35.95 10.24
N GLY A 144 -6.90 35.68 9.64
CA GLY A 144 -6.73 34.57 8.74
C GLY A 144 -7.00 33.22 9.41
N GLY A 145 -7.53 32.27 8.67
CA GLY A 145 -7.73 30.90 9.12
C GLY A 145 -6.38 30.18 9.32
N GLY A 146 -6.37 29.20 10.22
CA GLY A 146 -5.22 28.31 10.39
C GLY A 146 -5.12 27.29 9.28
N GLY A 147 -3.91 26.86 8.94
CA GLY A 147 -3.66 25.72 8.05
C GLY A 147 -3.98 24.39 8.73
N GLY A 148 -4.38 23.40 7.96
CA GLY A 148 -4.60 22.02 8.41
C GLY A 148 -3.29 21.27 8.64
N GLY A 149 -3.28 20.28 9.56
CA GLY A 149 -2.14 19.40 9.77
C GLY A 149 -2.04 18.30 8.71
N SER A 150 -0.93 17.54 8.70
CA SER A 150 -0.75 16.36 7.84
C SER A 150 -1.14 15.08 8.56
N SER A 151 -1.75 14.13 7.83
CA SER A 151 -1.98 12.76 8.29
C SER A 151 -0.91 11.83 7.74
N SER A 152 -0.53 10.80 8.52
CA SER A 152 0.47 9.83 8.05
C SER A 152 0.21 8.42 8.52
N ILE A 153 0.83 7.46 7.82
CA ILE A 153 0.93 6.06 8.21
C ILE A 153 2.39 5.64 8.13
N SER A 154 2.81 4.89 9.17
CA SER A 154 4.10 4.21 9.24
C SER A 154 3.87 2.74 9.57
N VAL A 155 4.66 1.85 8.97
CA VAL A 155 4.68 0.41 9.29
C VAL A 155 6.08 0.06 9.75
N ALA A 156 6.18 -0.65 10.87
CA ALA A 156 7.46 -1.01 11.51
C ALA A 156 8.40 0.21 11.68
N GLY A 157 7.83 1.38 12.04
CA GLY A 157 8.57 2.62 12.25
C GLY A 157 8.98 3.37 10.97
N LEU A 158 8.72 2.81 9.79
CA LEU A 158 9.00 3.46 8.51
C LEU A 158 7.78 4.19 8.00
N LYS A 159 7.88 5.50 7.79
CA LYS A 159 6.81 6.31 7.20
C LYS A 159 6.54 5.85 5.75
N LEU A 160 5.30 5.47 5.46
CA LEU A 160 4.86 5.01 4.13
C LEU A 160 4.13 6.10 3.36
N VAL A 161 3.22 6.82 4.04
CA VAL A 161 2.40 7.88 3.44
C VAL A 161 2.37 9.06 4.38
N GLU A 162 2.40 10.25 3.82
CA GLU A 162 2.02 11.48 4.50
C GLU A 162 1.19 12.33 3.54
N SER A 163 -0.04 12.67 3.95
CA SER A 163 -0.99 13.50 3.20
C SER A 163 -0.96 14.91 3.71
N GLY A 164 -0.58 15.86 2.86
CA GLY A 164 -0.45 17.26 3.22
C GLY A 164 -1.76 17.93 3.58
N GLY A 165 -1.72 18.84 4.52
CA GLY A 165 -2.83 19.69 4.94
C GLY A 165 -3.05 20.88 3.99
N GLY A 166 -4.26 21.42 4.00
CA GLY A 166 -4.60 22.66 3.27
C GLY A 166 -4.16 23.91 4.00
N GLY A 167 -3.83 24.98 3.28
CA GLY A 167 -3.56 26.30 3.84
C GLY A 167 -4.84 27.02 4.30
N GLY A 168 -4.74 27.90 5.27
CA GLY A 168 -5.84 28.74 5.76
C GLY A 168 -6.19 29.87 4.81
N GLY A 169 -7.43 30.33 4.85
CA GLY A 169 -7.89 31.51 4.11
C GLY A 169 -7.40 32.80 4.74
N GLY A 170 -7.09 33.80 3.92
CA GLY A 170 -6.76 35.15 4.38
C GLY A 170 -7.99 35.91 4.85
N ALA A 171 -7.81 36.83 5.80
CA ALA A 171 -8.88 37.69 6.29
C ALA A 171 -9.29 38.72 5.24
N SER A 172 -10.56 39.13 5.24
CA SER A 172 -11.07 40.18 4.33
C SER A 172 -12.08 41.06 5.02
N HIS A 173 -11.93 42.35 4.85
CA HIS A 173 -12.86 43.40 5.28
C HIS A 173 -13.45 44.09 4.04
N GLY A 174 -14.60 43.63 3.59
CA GLY A 174 -15.33 44.31 2.49
C GLY A 174 -14.77 44.10 1.09
N ALA A 175 -13.69 43.31 0.90
CA ALA A 175 -13.13 43.05 -0.42
C ALA A 175 -14.05 42.06 -1.19
N THR A 176 -14.13 42.26 -2.51
CA THR A 176 -14.92 41.39 -3.40
C THR A 176 -14.18 40.12 -3.80
N THR A 177 -12.88 40.03 -3.58
CA THR A 177 -12.03 38.90 -3.92
C THR A 177 -11.65 38.10 -2.68
N LEU A 178 -11.88 36.78 -2.76
CA LEU A 178 -11.57 35.86 -1.69
C LEU A 178 -10.09 35.44 -1.73
N ALA A 179 -9.36 35.60 -0.63
CA ALA A 179 -7.98 35.16 -0.48
C ALA A 179 -7.92 33.71 0.04
N ASN A 180 -8.18 32.74 -0.82
CA ASN A 180 -8.30 31.33 -0.45
C ASN A 180 -6.93 30.69 -0.13
N GLY A 181 -6.94 29.74 0.80
CA GLY A 181 -5.78 28.88 1.08
C GLY A 181 -5.48 27.89 -0.05
N GLY A 182 -4.23 27.51 -0.19
CA GLY A 182 -3.77 26.50 -1.13
C GLY A 182 -4.11 25.08 -0.66
N GLY A 183 -4.46 24.19 -1.58
CA GLY A 183 -4.69 22.77 -1.28
C GLY A 183 -3.41 22.01 -0.97
N GLY A 184 -3.49 20.94 -0.16
CA GLY A 184 -2.40 19.99 0.03
C GLY A 184 -1.98 19.34 -1.29
N GLY A 185 -0.74 18.85 -1.36
CA GLY A 185 -0.19 18.22 -2.56
C GLY A 185 -0.94 16.93 -2.92
N PHE A 186 -1.62 16.92 -4.07
CA PHE A 186 -2.49 15.82 -4.49
C PHE A 186 -2.31 15.39 -5.96
N THR A 187 -1.35 15.96 -6.68
CA THR A 187 -1.06 15.50 -8.04
C THR A 187 -0.58 14.07 -8.01
N SER A 188 -0.87 13.30 -9.09
CA SER A 188 -0.49 11.89 -9.24
C SER A 188 0.91 11.63 -8.67
N ILE A 189 0.95 10.97 -7.51
CA ILE A 189 2.20 10.72 -6.80
C ILE A 189 2.70 9.35 -7.22
N ALA A 190 3.81 9.31 -7.95
CA ALA A 190 4.56 8.08 -8.13
C ALA A 190 5.22 7.67 -6.80
N PRO A 191 5.40 6.36 -6.53
CA PRO A 191 6.14 5.91 -5.36
C PRO A 191 7.54 6.53 -5.29
N GLY A 192 7.92 7.02 -4.12
CA GLY A 192 9.20 7.71 -3.91
C GLY A 192 9.23 9.19 -4.28
N VAL A 193 8.11 9.75 -4.72
CA VAL A 193 8.00 11.16 -5.10
C VAL A 193 7.22 11.94 -4.04
N VAL A 194 7.58 13.21 -3.88
CA VAL A 194 6.85 14.20 -3.08
C VAL A 194 5.99 15.05 -4.00
N ALA A 195 4.69 15.14 -3.71
CA ALA A 195 3.81 16.06 -4.41
C ALA A 195 3.75 17.39 -3.67
N SER A 196 4.08 18.47 -4.39
CA SER A 196 4.02 19.82 -3.84
C SER A 196 2.60 20.26 -3.53
N GLY A 197 2.42 21.01 -2.47
CA GLY A 197 1.19 21.73 -2.18
C GLY A 197 0.95 22.86 -3.18
N THR A 198 -0.28 23.37 -3.26
CA THR A 198 -0.59 24.53 -4.10
C THR A 198 -0.40 25.85 -3.33
N THR A 199 -0.10 26.88 -4.07
CA THR A 199 0.05 28.23 -3.52
C THR A 199 -1.32 28.79 -3.11
N GLY A 200 -1.37 29.53 -2.00
CA GLY A 200 -2.53 30.30 -1.59
C GLY A 200 -2.79 31.48 -2.51
N THR A 201 -4.04 31.93 -2.59
CA THR A 201 -4.41 33.07 -3.44
C THR A 201 -3.85 34.37 -2.87
N VAL A 202 -3.39 35.24 -3.74
CA VAL A 202 -2.97 36.59 -3.36
C VAL A 202 -4.14 37.39 -2.77
N GLY A 203 -3.86 38.25 -1.80
CA GLY A 203 -4.78 39.26 -1.34
C GLY A 203 -4.87 40.40 -2.36
N PHE A 204 -5.99 41.09 -2.42
CA PHE A 204 -6.22 42.14 -3.41
C PHE A 204 -6.45 43.49 -2.73
N ASP A 205 -5.76 44.53 -3.24
CA ASP A 205 -6.02 45.91 -2.90
C ASP A 205 -6.89 46.54 -4.00
N SER A 206 -8.10 47.01 -3.63
CA SER A 206 -9.04 47.60 -4.57
C SER A 206 -8.77 49.08 -4.85
N THR A 207 -7.84 49.69 -4.14
CA THR A 207 -7.68 51.15 -4.17
C THR A 207 -6.38 51.67 -4.77
N THR A 208 -5.39 50.81 -4.98
CA THR A 208 -4.11 51.19 -5.61
C THR A 208 -3.62 50.11 -6.55
N PRO A 209 -3.01 50.42 -7.72
CA PRO A 209 -2.49 49.43 -8.65
C PRO A 209 -1.29 48.60 -8.12
N THR A 210 -0.81 48.92 -6.94
CA THR A 210 0.26 48.21 -6.19
C THR A 210 0.20 48.62 -4.72
N PRO A 211 -0.01 47.71 -3.76
CA PRO A 211 0.88 46.61 -3.46
C PRO A 211 0.18 45.26 -3.56
N THR A 212 0.87 44.29 -4.09
CA THR A 212 0.43 42.90 -4.09
C THR A 212 0.70 42.27 -2.73
N VAL A 213 -0.34 41.71 -2.12
CA VAL A 213 -0.23 40.91 -0.90
C VAL A 213 -0.09 39.46 -1.33
N GLY A 214 1.14 38.94 -1.26
CA GLY A 214 1.44 37.60 -1.79
C GLY A 214 0.84 36.48 -0.98
N GLY A 215 0.31 35.47 -1.64
CA GLY A 215 -0.09 34.18 -1.04
C GLY A 215 1.13 33.38 -0.62
N GLY A 216 0.97 32.54 0.41
CA GLY A 216 1.99 31.57 0.82
C GLY A 216 2.20 30.51 -0.27
N VAL A 217 3.44 30.19 -0.56
CA VAL A 217 3.81 29.13 -1.53
C VAL A 217 3.52 27.76 -0.94
N GLY A 218 3.04 26.82 -1.73
CA GLY A 218 2.87 25.43 -1.29
C GLY A 218 4.19 24.77 -0.94
N GLY A 219 4.17 23.79 -0.03
CA GLY A 219 5.35 22.98 0.32
C GLY A 219 5.94 22.32 -0.92
N GLN A 220 7.24 22.46 -1.12
CA GLN A 220 7.97 21.99 -2.29
C GLN A 220 8.60 20.61 -2.05
N VAL A 221 9.13 19.96 -3.08
CA VAL A 221 9.71 18.62 -3.02
C VAL A 221 10.84 18.49 -1.98
N ALA A 222 11.67 19.51 -1.83
CA ALA A 222 12.85 19.48 -0.97
C ALA A 222 12.86 20.56 0.12
N ALA A 223 11.96 21.54 0.05
CA ALA A 223 11.94 22.69 0.96
C ALA A 223 10.51 23.05 1.35
N GLY A 224 10.36 23.70 2.50
CA GLY A 224 9.10 24.36 2.85
C GLY A 224 8.73 25.45 1.85
N GLY A 225 7.44 25.70 1.70
CA GLY A 225 6.95 26.81 0.88
C GLY A 225 7.37 28.16 1.44
N ALA A 226 7.77 29.07 0.59
CA ALA A 226 8.07 30.44 1.01
C ALA A 226 6.81 31.15 1.54
N GLY A 227 6.97 31.99 2.53
CA GLY A 227 5.90 32.88 3.01
C GLY A 227 5.52 33.92 1.94
N GLY A 228 4.26 34.32 1.97
CA GLY A 228 3.77 35.39 1.11
C GLY A 228 4.49 36.72 1.44
N VAL A 229 4.75 37.52 0.41
CA VAL A 229 5.50 38.78 0.52
C VAL A 229 4.56 39.97 0.37
N HIS A 230 4.65 40.94 1.28
CA HIS A 230 4.01 42.22 1.15
C HIS A 230 4.98 43.20 0.47
N SER A 231 4.59 43.83 -0.64
CA SER A 231 5.49 44.65 -1.48
C SER A 231 5.98 45.98 -0.82
N GLY A 232 5.29 46.40 0.23
CA GLY A 232 5.62 47.70 0.89
C GLY A 232 6.26 47.55 2.27
N ASN A 233 6.14 46.44 2.96
CA ASN A 233 6.66 46.27 4.31
C ASN A 233 6.89 44.79 4.66
N ALA A 234 8.14 44.43 4.89
CA ALA A 234 8.53 43.04 5.20
C ALA A 234 7.98 42.52 6.54
N THR A 235 7.55 43.38 7.46
CA THR A 235 6.94 42.97 8.74
C THR A 235 5.62 42.24 8.55
N PHE A 236 4.95 42.45 7.42
CA PHE A 236 3.67 41.86 7.08
C PHE A 236 3.79 40.56 6.26
N ASN A 237 5.01 40.13 5.99
CA ASN A 237 5.23 38.88 5.28
C ASN A 237 4.74 37.68 6.08
N GLY A 238 4.24 36.67 5.39
CA GLY A 238 4.01 35.36 5.95
C GLY A 238 5.33 34.62 6.24
N PHE A 239 5.31 33.68 7.13
CA PHE A 239 6.47 32.85 7.46
C PHE A 239 6.59 31.66 6.50
N SER A 240 7.82 31.25 6.22
CA SER A 240 8.07 30.03 5.42
C SER A 240 7.63 28.78 6.18
N GLY A 241 7.20 27.77 5.45
CA GLY A 241 6.95 26.44 5.97
C GLY A 241 8.23 25.70 6.30
N GLY A 242 8.12 24.66 7.14
CA GLY A 242 9.22 23.80 7.54
C GLY A 242 9.70 22.89 6.40
N ALA A 243 11.01 22.62 6.38
CA ALA A 243 11.64 21.69 5.46
C ALA A 243 11.29 20.22 5.79
N ILE A 244 11.82 19.28 5.00
CA ILE A 244 11.72 17.83 5.25
C ILE A 244 12.09 17.49 6.70
N GLY A 245 11.23 16.71 7.36
CA GLY A 245 11.42 16.27 8.75
C GLY A 245 10.69 17.10 9.79
N THR A 246 10.53 18.41 9.58
CA THR A 246 9.66 19.27 10.41
C THR A 246 8.29 19.48 9.79
N GLY A 247 8.22 19.71 8.49
CA GLY A 247 7.00 19.78 7.68
C GLY A 247 5.91 20.73 8.14
N THR A 248 6.16 21.52 9.19
CA THR A 248 5.17 22.44 9.77
C THR A 248 4.81 23.57 8.81
N GLY A 249 3.53 23.95 8.78
CA GLY A 249 3.10 25.11 8.00
C GLY A 249 3.66 26.41 8.57
N GLY A 250 3.98 27.38 7.70
CA GLY A 250 4.37 28.73 8.08
C GLY A 250 3.18 29.53 8.61
N ASN A 251 3.40 30.35 9.61
CA ASN A 251 2.35 31.23 10.15
C ASN A 251 2.02 32.35 9.15
N GLY A 252 0.77 32.81 9.15
CA GLY A 252 0.36 34.01 8.42
C GLY A 252 1.06 35.25 8.92
N GLY A 253 1.20 36.25 8.04
CA GLY A 253 1.77 37.53 8.38
C GLY A 253 1.01 38.21 9.50
N VAL A 254 1.73 38.94 10.35
CA VAL A 254 1.19 39.66 11.51
C VAL A 254 0.93 41.10 11.13
N ASP A 255 -0.19 41.65 11.56
CA ASP A 255 -0.46 43.08 11.49
C ASP A 255 -0.99 43.63 12.82
N ALA A 256 -0.63 44.84 13.11
CA ALA A 256 -1.09 45.50 14.31
C ALA A 256 -2.54 46.03 14.20
N THR A 257 -3.09 46.22 12.99
CA THR A 257 -4.28 47.06 12.81
C THR A 257 -5.39 46.53 11.90
N THR A 258 -5.14 45.59 10.98
CA THR A 258 -6.16 45.21 9.97
C THR A 258 -6.24 43.71 9.66
N ASP A 259 -6.23 43.29 8.40
CA ASP A 259 -6.52 41.96 7.95
C ASP A 259 -5.26 41.09 7.84
N THR A 260 -5.27 39.93 8.45
CA THR A 260 -4.09 39.06 8.54
C THR A 260 -4.09 37.93 7.52
N GLY A 261 -2.91 37.41 7.21
CA GLY A 261 -2.72 36.29 6.30
C GLY A 261 -3.15 34.94 6.89
N GLY A 262 -3.51 34.00 6.05
CA GLY A 262 -3.78 32.61 6.41
C GLY A 262 -2.52 31.83 6.73
N GLY A 263 -2.61 30.82 7.62
CA GLY A 263 -1.52 29.90 7.94
C GLY A 263 -1.31 28.85 6.84
N GLY A 264 -0.08 28.41 6.64
CA GLY A 264 0.27 27.33 5.70
C GLY A 264 -0.15 25.94 6.20
N GLY A 265 -0.39 25.01 5.30
CA GLY A 265 -0.68 23.60 5.63
C GLY A 265 0.57 22.84 6.07
N GLY A 266 0.41 21.88 7.02
CA GLY A 266 1.45 20.91 7.37
C GLY A 266 1.60 19.82 6.31
N GLY A 267 2.79 19.21 6.18
CA GLY A 267 3.03 18.18 5.19
C GLY A 267 4.42 17.56 5.33
N TYR A 268 4.82 16.73 4.37
CA TYR A 268 6.20 16.25 4.28
C TYR A 268 7.20 17.42 4.24
N THR A 269 6.81 18.47 3.53
CA THR A 269 7.30 19.83 3.70
C THR A 269 6.11 20.76 3.90
N GLY A 270 6.20 21.73 4.79
CA GLY A 270 5.10 22.63 5.11
C GLY A 270 4.88 23.70 4.03
N GLY A 271 3.66 24.14 3.85
CA GLY A 271 3.32 25.33 3.05
C GLY A 271 3.65 26.63 3.80
N GLY A 272 3.93 27.70 3.07
CA GLY A 272 4.17 29.05 3.62
C GLY A 272 2.87 29.72 4.05
N GLY A 273 2.92 30.59 5.04
CA GLY A 273 1.80 31.47 5.41
C GLY A 273 1.61 32.62 4.42
N GLY A 274 0.39 33.12 4.29
CA GLY A 274 0.05 34.29 3.50
C GLY A 274 0.51 35.59 4.17
N ALA A 275 0.74 36.63 3.38
CA ALA A 275 1.05 37.96 3.92
C ALA A 275 -0.19 38.65 4.48
N SER A 276 0.02 39.58 5.44
CA SER A 276 -1.02 40.46 5.96
C SER A 276 -1.00 41.80 5.22
N THR A 277 -1.96 42.68 5.53
CA THR A 277 -2.12 43.99 4.95
C THR A 277 -2.27 45.07 6.02
N VAL A 278 -1.86 46.30 5.71
CA VAL A 278 -1.97 47.50 6.57
C VAL A 278 -3.23 48.32 6.32
N ASN A 279 -4.00 47.97 5.31
CA ASN A 279 -5.14 48.78 4.90
C ASN A 279 -6.44 48.02 5.09
N SER A 280 -7.40 48.59 5.78
CA SER A 280 -8.73 48.01 6.04
C SER A 280 -9.57 47.77 4.77
N SER A 281 -9.14 48.27 3.61
CA SER A 281 -9.84 48.05 2.34
C SER A 281 -9.27 46.85 1.54
N VAL A 282 -8.28 46.15 2.09
CA VAL A 282 -7.49 45.11 1.41
C VAL A 282 -7.59 43.83 2.18
N SER A 283 -7.62 42.70 1.51
CA SER A 283 -7.60 41.37 2.15
C SER A 283 -6.19 40.86 2.39
N GLY A 284 -5.93 40.24 3.54
CA GLY A 284 -4.76 39.41 3.75
C GLY A 284 -4.77 38.22 2.80
N ALA A 285 -3.61 37.67 2.46
CA ALA A 285 -3.49 36.57 1.52
C ALA A 285 -3.69 35.18 2.16
N GLY A 286 -4.07 34.19 1.38
CA GLY A 286 -4.17 32.80 1.82
C GLY A 286 -2.82 32.12 2.01
N GLY A 287 -2.74 31.16 2.94
CA GLY A 287 -1.56 30.32 3.13
C GLY A 287 -1.45 29.22 2.05
N GLY A 288 -0.25 28.73 1.78
CA GLY A 288 0.02 27.59 0.88
C GLY A 288 -0.31 26.25 1.54
N GLY A 289 -0.65 25.24 0.76
CA GLY A 289 -0.85 23.88 1.25
C GLY A 289 0.48 23.14 1.51
N GLY A 290 0.47 22.12 2.39
CA GLY A 290 1.61 21.25 2.63
C GLY A 290 1.81 20.23 1.52
N SER A 291 3.02 19.69 1.37
CA SER A 291 3.31 18.65 0.41
C SER A 291 2.92 17.26 0.93
N SER A 292 2.71 16.34 0.02
CA SER A 292 2.43 14.93 0.34
C SER A 292 3.58 14.03 -0.06
N PHE A 293 3.68 12.86 0.57
CA PHE A 293 4.72 11.88 0.32
C PHE A 293 4.16 10.48 0.28
N VAL A 294 4.67 9.64 -0.65
CA VAL A 294 4.50 8.19 -0.69
C VAL A 294 5.87 7.56 -0.84
N ARG A 295 6.18 6.59 0.04
CA ARG A 295 7.48 5.89 0.00
C ARG A 295 7.64 5.10 -1.31
N GLY A 296 8.83 5.17 -1.92
CA GLY A 296 9.15 4.49 -3.17
C GLY A 296 9.47 3.00 -3.04
N THR A 297 9.77 2.52 -1.82
CA THR A 297 10.10 1.13 -1.56
C THR A 297 9.25 0.60 -0.42
N SER A 298 8.74 -0.63 -0.56
CA SER A 298 8.07 -1.31 0.55
C SER A 298 9.08 -1.65 1.64
N PRO A 299 8.73 -1.49 2.92
CA PRO A 299 9.62 -1.82 4.02
C PRO A 299 9.87 -3.32 4.19
N THR A 300 9.11 -4.19 3.52
CA THR A 300 9.02 -5.61 3.89
C THR A 300 9.25 -6.61 2.78
N PHE A 301 9.09 -6.22 1.52
CA PHE A 301 9.29 -7.11 0.39
C PHE A 301 10.10 -6.41 -0.70
N SER A 302 10.93 -7.15 -1.42
CA SER A 302 11.48 -6.75 -2.72
C SER A 302 10.42 -6.74 -3.85
N ALA A 303 9.16 -6.91 -3.50
CA ALA A 303 8.00 -6.91 -4.37
C ALA A 303 7.69 -5.49 -4.88
N PRO A 304 6.82 -5.34 -5.88
CA PRO A 304 6.66 -4.09 -6.60
C PRO A 304 6.45 -2.91 -5.64
N ALA A 305 7.10 -1.81 -5.99
CA ALA A 305 6.98 -0.54 -5.26
C ALA A 305 5.51 -0.23 -4.95
N PRO A 306 5.20 0.41 -3.81
CA PRO A 306 3.83 0.77 -3.47
C PRO A 306 3.20 1.54 -4.62
N THR A 307 2.00 1.14 -5.02
CA THR A 307 1.29 1.81 -6.09
C THR A 307 0.46 2.93 -5.48
N ALA A 308 0.79 4.18 -5.79
CA ALA A 308 -0.11 5.29 -5.51
C ALA A 308 -1.32 5.16 -6.44
N ILE A 309 -2.51 4.98 -5.88
CA ILE A 309 -3.70 4.70 -6.68
C ILE A 309 -4.37 6.00 -7.13
N SER A 310 -4.43 7.00 -6.26
CA SER A 310 -4.91 8.35 -6.61
C SER A 310 -4.64 9.32 -5.45
N GLY A 311 -4.40 10.57 -5.81
CA GLY A 311 -4.50 11.69 -4.88
C GLY A 311 -5.66 12.59 -5.33
N ALA A 312 -6.52 12.98 -4.43
CA ALA A 312 -7.60 13.90 -4.72
C ALA A 312 -7.59 15.04 -3.72
N ALA A 313 -7.95 16.23 -4.18
CA ALA A 313 -8.21 17.32 -3.27
C ALA A 313 -9.38 16.92 -2.35
N GLY A 314 -9.19 17.03 -1.05
CA GLY A 314 -10.29 16.90 -0.11
C GLY A 314 -11.33 18.01 -0.32
N PRO A 315 -12.52 17.88 0.25
CA PRO A 315 -13.53 18.92 0.12
C PRO A 315 -13.03 20.24 0.68
N THR A 316 -13.19 21.31 -0.07
CA THR A 316 -13.01 22.67 0.44
C THR A 316 -14.13 22.97 1.43
N PRO A 317 -13.85 23.69 2.51
CA PRO A 317 -14.90 24.18 3.39
C PRO A 317 -15.93 24.97 2.59
N ALA A 318 -17.22 24.70 2.83
CA ALA A 318 -18.29 25.51 2.24
C ALA A 318 -18.19 26.96 2.70
N GLY A 319 -18.63 27.92 1.87
CA GLY A 319 -18.52 29.35 2.18
C GLY A 319 -19.11 29.72 3.55
N GLY A 320 -18.43 30.63 4.26
CA GLY A 320 -18.74 31.04 5.62
C GLY A 320 -17.59 30.76 6.59
N ALA A 321 -17.75 31.15 7.85
CA ALA A 321 -16.76 30.89 8.91
C ALA A 321 -16.75 29.39 9.28
N VAL A 322 -15.90 28.60 8.62
CA VAL A 322 -15.85 27.14 8.77
C VAL A 322 -14.49 26.69 9.24
N VAL A 323 -14.48 25.89 10.31
CA VAL A 323 -13.32 25.11 10.76
C VAL A 323 -12.96 24.13 9.66
N GLY A 324 -11.68 23.97 9.39
CA GLY A 324 -11.21 22.99 8.42
C GLY A 324 -11.62 21.56 8.81
N PRO A 325 -12.17 20.76 7.89
CA PRO A 325 -12.44 19.35 8.15
C PRO A 325 -11.20 18.58 8.60
N THR A 326 -11.42 17.68 9.56
CA THR A 326 -10.42 16.72 10.04
C THR A 326 -9.96 15.80 8.90
N GLY A 327 -8.73 15.33 8.94
CA GLY A 327 -8.24 14.25 8.13
C GLY A 327 -8.91 12.90 8.43
N PHE A 328 -8.43 11.86 7.78
CA PHE A 328 -8.78 10.48 8.12
C PHE A 328 -7.64 9.52 7.71
N VAL A 329 -7.70 8.34 8.28
CA VAL A 329 -6.88 7.18 7.89
C VAL A 329 -7.78 5.97 7.81
N THR A 330 -7.77 5.29 6.66
CA THR A 330 -8.39 3.96 6.49
C THR A 330 -7.37 2.97 5.98
N ILE A 331 -7.48 1.71 6.39
CA ILE A 331 -6.62 0.63 5.98
C ILE A 331 -7.49 -0.59 5.68
N ASP A 332 -7.47 -1.04 4.44
CA ASP A 332 -8.08 -2.29 4.01
C ASP A 332 -6.99 -3.35 3.89
N TRP A 333 -7.13 -4.42 4.66
CA TRP A 333 -6.17 -5.51 4.69
C TRP A 333 -6.43 -6.48 3.54
N VAL A 334 -5.37 -6.83 2.80
CA VAL A 334 -5.46 -7.73 1.66
C VAL A 334 -4.80 -9.06 2.02
N PRO A 335 -5.57 -10.17 1.97
CA PRO A 335 -5.06 -11.50 2.29
C PRO A 335 -3.91 -11.92 1.39
N CYS A 336 -3.04 -12.79 1.92
CA CYS A 336 -2.04 -13.48 1.12
C CYS A 336 -2.70 -14.48 0.16
N VAL A 337 -2.21 -14.55 -1.05
CA VAL A 337 -2.65 -15.51 -2.07
C VAL A 337 -1.49 -16.44 -2.41
N TYR A 338 -1.53 -17.66 -1.91
CA TYR A 338 -0.57 -18.70 -2.25
C TYR A 338 -1.29 -19.98 -2.67
N THR A 339 -0.60 -20.84 -3.41
CA THR A 339 -1.16 -22.10 -3.93
C THR A 339 -0.13 -23.21 -3.78
N LEU A 340 -0.49 -24.26 -3.04
CA LEU A 340 0.33 -25.45 -2.91
C LEU A 340 -0.03 -26.47 -3.99
N ALA A 341 0.96 -26.90 -4.74
CA ALA A 341 0.86 -27.99 -5.69
C ALA A 341 1.79 -29.14 -5.27
N VAL A 342 1.34 -30.37 -5.38
CA VAL A 342 2.14 -31.56 -5.11
C VAL A 342 2.30 -32.40 -6.36
N THR A 343 3.50 -32.94 -6.56
CA THR A 343 3.76 -33.97 -7.56
C THR A 343 4.44 -35.16 -6.89
N LYS A 344 4.23 -36.36 -7.45
CA LYS A 344 4.88 -37.60 -6.99
C LYS A 344 5.35 -38.39 -8.18
N VAL A 345 6.58 -38.91 -8.11
CA VAL A 345 7.20 -39.68 -9.18
C VAL A 345 7.91 -40.90 -8.60
N ALA A 346 7.78 -42.05 -9.28
CA ALA A 346 8.59 -43.24 -9.02
C ALA A 346 9.82 -43.26 -9.93
N SER A 347 10.96 -43.70 -9.44
CA SER A 347 12.20 -43.84 -10.23
C SER A 347 12.13 -44.91 -11.31
N ALA A 348 11.21 -45.86 -11.17
CA ALA A 348 11.02 -46.95 -12.13
C ALA A 348 9.55 -47.37 -12.19
N THR A 349 9.08 -47.73 -13.37
CA THR A 349 7.74 -48.26 -13.60
C THR A 349 7.63 -49.76 -13.24
N SER A 350 8.78 -50.42 -13.06
CA SER A 350 8.86 -51.83 -12.64
C SER A 350 10.17 -52.05 -11.88
N VAL A 351 10.10 -52.85 -10.82
CA VAL A 351 11.24 -53.28 -10.00
C VAL A 351 11.09 -54.76 -9.65
N ASN A 352 12.20 -55.47 -9.49
CA ASN A 352 12.18 -56.83 -8.98
C ASN A 352 11.96 -56.85 -7.47
N ALA A 353 11.37 -57.92 -6.95
CA ALA A 353 11.28 -58.13 -5.51
C ALA A 353 12.69 -58.06 -4.88
N GLY A 354 12.80 -57.46 -3.69
CA GLY A 354 14.08 -57.19 -3.03
C GLY A 354 14.83 -55.94 -3.51
N GLN A 355 14.43 -55.33 -4.61
CA GLN A 355 14.98 -54.08 -5.06
C GLN A 355 14.25 -52.87 -4.46
N ALA A 356 14.86 -51.72 -4.55
CA ALA A 356 14.27 -50.46 -4.08
C ALA A 356 13.68 -49.66 -5.24
N VAL A 357 12.55 -49.02 -5.00
CA VAL A 357 12.05 -47.91 -5.82
C VAL A 357 12.24 -46.59 -5.06
N ARG A 358 12.76 -45.61 -5.74
CA ARG A 358 12.84 -44.26 -5.18
C ARG A 358 11.59 -43.48 -5.53
N TRP A 359 10.95 -42.93 -4.50
CA TRP A 359 9.83 -42.02 -4.61
C TRP A 359 10.34 -40.59 -4.42
N THR A 360 9.89 -39.70 -5.28
CA THR A 360 10.15 -38.26 -5.14
C THR A 360 8.85 -37.51 -5.01
N ILE A 361 8.67 -36.81 -3.90
CA ILE A 361 7.54 -35.91 -3.65
C ILE A 361 8.06 -34.49 -3.77
N THR A 362 7.35 -33.68 -4.55
CA THR A 362 7.67 -32.27 -4.70
C THR A 362 6.46 -31.45 -4.34
N VAL A 363 6.60 -30.53 -3.38
CA VAL A 363 5.58 -29.55 -2.99
C VAL A 363 6.06 -28.16 -3.37
N ARG A 364 5.28 -27.45 -4.14
CA ARG A 364 5.61 -26.10 -4.62
C ARG A 364 4.54 -25.09 -4.20
N ASN A 365 4.96 -23.93 -3.74
CA ASN A 365 4.09 -22.76 -3.68
C ASN A 365 4.15 -22.05 -5.05
N SER A 366 3.11 -22.21 -5.86
CA SER A 366 2.99 -21.56 -7.18
C SER A 366 2.23 -20.23 -7.14
N GLY A 367 1.78 -19.79 -5.97
CA GLY A 367 1.09 -18.51 -5.78
C GLY A 367 2.04 -17.32 -5.76
N PRO A 368 1.52 -16.09 -5.95
CA PRO A 368 2.31 -14.87 -5.96
C PRO A 368 2.88 -14.49 -4.59
N ASP A 369 2.22 -14.90 -3.51
CA ASP A 369 2.60 -14.53 -2.16
C ASP A 369 3.29 -15.67 -1.40
N PRO A 370 4.14 -15.37 -0.42
CA PRO A 370 4.70 -16.36 0.48
C PRO A 370 3.64 -16.87 1.47
N MET A 371 3.83 -18.07 1.98
CA MET A 371 3.15 -18.51 3.19
C MET A 371 3.68 -17.69 4.38
N THR A 372 2.79 -17.22 5.23
CA THR A 372 3.12 -16.29 6.31
C THR A 372 3.04 -16.96 7.68
N LYS A 373 3.10 -16.16 8.74
CA LYS A 373 3.06 -16.60 10.12
C LYS A 373 1.88 -17.54 10.39
N GLY A 374 2.20 -18.76 10.80
CA GLY A 374 1.21 -19.78 11.13
C GLY A 374 0.73 -20.64 9.96
N ASP A 375 1.06 -20.31 8.71
CA ASP A 375 0.78 -21.13 7.55
C ASP A 375 1.82 -22.26 7.45
N LEU A 376 1.39 -23.52 7.48
CA LEU A 376 2.27 -24.70 7.50
C LEU A 376 1.95 -25.64 6.36
N VAL A 377 2.96 -26.30 5.83
CA VAL A 377 2.78 -27.37 4.84
C VAL A 377 2.59 -28.69 5.57
N THR A 378 1.39 -29.24 5.57
CA THR A 378 1.12 -30.61 6.03
C THR A 378 1.13 -31.55 4.84
N LEU A 379 2.11 -32.43 4.79
CA LEU A 379 2.24 -33.47 3.77
C LEU A 379 1.78 -34.81 4.34
N THR A 380 0.84 -35.45 3.68
CA THR A 380 0.40 -36.81 3.98
C THR A 380 0.81 -37.71 2.82
N ASP A 381 1.52 -38.78 3.13
CA ASP A 381 1.92 -39.80 2.17
C ASP A 381 1.26 -41.12 2.55
N THR A 382 0.37 -41.60 1.67
CA THR A 382 -0.28 -42.89 1.85
C THR A 382 0.71 -43.98 1.44
N LEU A 383 1.59 -44.36 2.38
CA LEU A 383 2.57 -45.41 2.15
C LEU A 383 1.87 -46.70 1.84
N PRO A 384 2.21 -47.38 0.73
CA PRO A 384 1.55 -48.63 0.36
C PRO A 384 1.74 -49.70 1.45
N THR A 385 0.64 -50.24 1.95
CA THR A 385 0.65 -51.36 2.92
C THR A 385 0.78 -52.68 2.17
N GLY A 386 1.85 -53.38 2.40
CA GLY A 386 2.06 -54.72 1.84
C GLY A 386 3.52 -55.16 1.88
N GLY A 387 3.76 -56.40 2.25
CA GLY A 387 5.02 -57.08 2.03
C GLY A 387 6.23 -56.61 2.82
N GLY A 388 6.08 -56.08 4.02
CA GLY A 388 7.22 -55.76 4.90
C GLY A 388 8.16 -54.67 4.34
N SER A 389 7.60 -53.73 3.57
CA SER A 389 8.37 -52.63 2.96
C SER A 389 8.97 -51.69 4.01
N VAL A 390 10.24 -51.35 3.82
CA VAL A 390 10.93 -50.32 4.62
C VAL A 390 11.01 -49.08 3.80
N PHE A 391 10.56 -47.95 4.36
CA PHE A 391 10.58 -46.64 3.73
C PHE A 391 11.71 -45.82 4.34
N LYS A 392 12.79 -45.58 3.59
CA LYS A 392 13.97 -44.92 4.07
C LYS A 392 14.15 -43.57 3.40
N VAL A 393 14.15 -42.48 4.17
CA VAL A 393 14.39 -41.13 3.65
C VAL A 393 15.81 -41.02 3.11
N VAL A 394 15.94 -40.53 1.89
CA VAL A 394 17.23 -40.28 1.24
C VAL A 394 17.62 -38.82 1.41
N SER A 395 16.73 -37.90 1.09
CA SER A 395 17.02 -36.47 1.20
C SER A 395 15.75 -35.64 1.42
N VAL A 396 15.95 -34.48 2.03
CA VAL A 396 15.00 -33.36 2.07
C VAL A 396 15.74 -32.13 1.60
N SER A 397 15.20 -31.44 0.63
CA SER A 397 15.80 -30.22 0.08
C SER A 397 14.74 -29.19 -0.27
N THR A 398 15.13 -27.92 -0.26
CA THR A 398 14.33 -26.83 -0.76
C THR A 398 15.09 -26.08 -1.84
N THR A 399 14.44 -25.79 -2.96
CA THR A 399 14.97 -24.87 -3.95
C THR A 399 14.57 -23.45 -3.55
N ALA A 400 15.50 -22.49 -3.75
CA ALA A 400 15.20 -21.10 -3.49
C ALA A 400 13.98 -20.65 -4.32
N GLY A 401 12.96 -20.18 -3.64
CA GLY A 401 11.90 -19.37 -4.24
C GLY A 401 12.35 -17.92 -4.37
N SER A 402 11.43 -17.02 -4.63
CA SER A 402 11.67 -15.57 -4.56
C SER A 402 12.35 -15.24 -3.24
N THR A 403 13.58 -14.75 -3.32
CA THR A 403 14.34 -14.31 -2.14
C THR A 403 13.73 -13.01 -1.65
N ASP A 404 12.84 -13.12 -0.68
CA ASP A 404 12.51 -11.96 0.13
C ASP A 404 13.67 -11.75 1.13
N PRO A 405 14.46 -10.70 1.01
CA PRO A 405 15.60 -10.45 1.89
C PRO A 405 15.18 -10.26 3.36
N ASN A 406 13.89 -10.06 3.60
CA ASN A 406 13.33 -9.82 4.93
C ASN A 406 12.71 -11.08 5.56
N LEU A 407 12.54 -12.14 4.79
CA LEU A 407 12.09 -13.42 5.29
C LEU A 407 13.29 -14.37 5.31
N ALA A 408 13.90 -14.55 6.47
CA ALA A 408 15.12 -15.34 6.62
C ALA A 408 15.08 -16.64 5.80
N SER A 409 16.16 -16.89 5.09
CA SER A 409 16.37 -18.03 4.19
C SER A 409 16.63 -19.36 4.92
N ALA A 410 16.17 -19.51 6.16
CA ALA A 410 16.26 -20.79 6.85
C ALA A 410 15.61 -21.89 6.01
N ALA A 411 16.28 -23.02 5.86
CA ALA A 411 15.74 -24.17 5.15
C ALA A 411 14.42 -24.64 5.80
N VAL A 412 13.47 -25.11 4.99
CA VAL A 412 12.27 -25.79 5.49
C VAL A 412 12.69 -27.13 6.06
N THR A 413 12.25 -27.43 7.26
CA THR A 413 12.43 -28.72 7.91
C THR A 413 11.08 -29.42 8.05
N CYS A 414 11.06 -30.74 7.91
CA CYS A 414 9.87 -31.55 8.07
C CYS A 414 9.99 -32.41 9.33
N THR A 415 8.97 -32.39 10.19
CA THR A 415 8.98 -33.15 11.47
C THR A 415 9.08 -34.65 11.20
N GLY A 416 10.08 -35.30 11.81
CA GLY A 416 10.32 -36.73 11.68
C GLY A 416 10.92 -37.16 10.35
N VAL A 417 11.21 -36.25 9.41
CA VAL A 417 11.83 -36.57 8.12
C VAL A 417 13.30 -36.19 8.15
N THR A 418 14.16 -37.18 8.37
CA THR A 418 15.62 -37.03 8.41
C THR A 418 16.28 -38.04 7.48
N ALA A 419 17.36 -37.65 6.80
CA ALA A 419 18.10 -38.57 5.93
C ALA A 419 18.53 -39.84 6.72
N GLY A 420 18.28 -41.00 6.15
CA GLY A 420 18.50 -42.29 6.78
C GLY A 420 17.40 -42.75 7.74
N GLY A 421 16.45 -41.90 8.13
CA GLY A 421 15.29 -42.22 8.96
C GLY A 421 14.15 -42.84 8.16
N THR A 422 13.12 -43.30 8.85
CA THR A 422 11.90 -43.82 8.25
C THR A 422 10.99 -42.69 7.79
N MET A 423 10.41 -42.78 6.58
CA MET A 423 9.41 -41.82 6.10
C MET A 423 8.11 -41.96 6.89
N PRO A 424 7.62 -40.92 7.57
CA PRO A 424 6.35 -40.94 8.25
C PRO A 424 5.18 -40.84 7.26
N ALA A 425 4.02 -41.37 7.62
CA ALA A 425 2.79 -41.27 6.83
C ALA A 425 2.26 -39.83 6.76
N SER A 426 2.62 -38.97 7.74
CA SER A 426 2.28 -37.55 7.74
C SER A 426 3.38 -36.76 8.41
N THR A 427 3.66 -35.59 7.85
CA THR A 427 4.68 -34.67 8.39
C THR A 427 4.25 -33.22 8.20
N VAL A 428 4.69 -32.37 9.12
CA VAL A 428 4.53 -30.91 9.03
C VAL A 428 5.87 -30.31 8.65
N CYS A 429 5.90 -29.58 7.56
CA CYS A 429 7.08 -28.91 7.05
C CYS A 429 6.97 -27.40 7.25
N SER A 430 7.98 -26.82 7.88
CA SER A 430 8.01 -25.39 8.21
C SER A 430 9.43 -24.88 8.40
N ARG A 431 9.54 -23.56 8.50
CA ARG A 431 10.75 -22.83 8.89
C ARG A 431 10.39 -21.77 9.93
N PRO A 432 11.36 -21.23 10.68
CA PRO A 432 11.10 -20.11 11.55
C PRO A 432 10.53 -18.91 10.79
N TYR A 433 9.51 -18.28 11.34
CA TYR A 433 9.02 -16.98 10.89
C TYR A 433 9.83 -15.91 11.62
N SER A 434 10.71 -15.26 10.92
CA SER A 434 11.42 -14.09 11.42
C SER A 434 11.15 -12.91 10.49
N ALA A 435 10.45 -11.91 11.00
CA ALA A 435 10.38 -10.61 10.36
C ALA A 435 11.61 -9.80 10.84
N PRO A 436 12.60 -9.52 10.00
CA PRO A 436 13.90 -9.02 10.44
C PRO A 436 13.89 -7.62 11.05
N SER A 437 12.83 -6.87 11.03
CA SER A 437 12.86 -5.46 11.44
C SER A 437 11.58 -4.98 12.12
N ALA A 438 10.66 -5.86 12.48
CA ALA A 438 9.47 -5.43 13.19
C ALA A 438 9.74 -5.47 14.71
N PRO A 439 9.82 -4.32 15.39
CA PRO A 439 9.75 -4.30 16.84
C PRO A 439 8.45 -5.01 17.27
N GLY A 440 8.55 -6.12 17.99
CA GLY A 440 7.40 -6.89 18.46
C GLY A 440 6.94 -8.04 17.57
N ALA A 441 7.69 -8.45 16.54
CA ALA A 441 7.41 -9.71 15.86
C ALA A 441 7.48 -10.86 16.89
N PRO A 442 6.40 -11.67 17.04
CA PRO A 442 6.38 -12.73 18.04
C PRO A 442 7.46 -13.76 17.72
N SER A 443 8.39 -13.96 18.65
CA SER A 443 9.37 -15.03 18.59
C SER A 443 8.69 -16.40 18.71
N GLY A 444 9.17 -17.41 17.97
CA GLY A 444 8.71 -18.79 18.10
C GLY A 444 7.58 -19.18 17.14
N THR A 445 7.21 -18.35 16.19
CA THR A 445 6.26 -18.72 15.12
C THR A 445 6.98 -19.32 13.92
N THR A 446 6.28 -20.21 13.20
CA THR A 446 6.79 -20.86 11.99
C THR A 446 5.92 -20.49 10.78
N ARG A 447 6.46 -20.71 9.59
CA ARG A 447 5.79 -20.54 8.31
C ARG A 447 6.20 -21.62 7.30
N GLY A 448 5.48 -21.71 6.19
CA GLY A 448 5.77 -22.62 5.09
C GLY A 448 6.69 -22.02 4.01
N LEU A 449 6.34 -22.24 2.76
CA LEU A 449 7.11 -21.95 1.56
C LEU A 449 7.01 -20.49 1.11
N ASN A 450 8.10 -19.95 0.57
CA ASN A 450 8.07 -18.70 -0.19
C ASN A 450 7.32 -18.86 -1.52
N SER A 451 6.97 -17.75 -2.16
CA SER A 451 6.47 -17.77 -3.53
C SER A 451 7.48 -18.42 -4.47
N GLY A 452 7.03 -19.35 -5.30
CA GLY A 452 7.88 -20.08 -6.25
C GLY A 452 8.78 -21.16 -5.63
N GLU A 453 8.86 -21.27 -4.31
CA GLU A 453 9.72 -22.23 -3.62
C GLU A 453 9.19 -23.64 -3.72
N THR A 454 10.11 -24.59 -3.81
CA THR A 454 9.83 -26.02 -3.95
C THR A 454 10.51 -26.81 -2.85
N LEU A 455 9.73 -27.60 -2.09
CA LEU A 455 10.21 -28.60 -1.15
C LEU A 455 10.25 -29.96 -1.86
N THR A 456 11.37 -30.66 -1.82
CA THR A 456 11.54 -31.99 -2.39
C THR A 456 11.92 -32.98 -1.30
N ILE A 457 11.17 -34.07 -1.18
CA ILE A 457 11.47 -35.20 -0.30
C ILE A 457 11.67 -36.43 -1.17
N THR A 458 12.82 -37.11 -1.00
CA THR A 458 13.07 -38.41 -1.64
C THR A 458 13.22 -39.49 -0.59
N TYR A 459 12.63 -40.66 -0.85
CA TYR A 459 12.80 -41.82 0.00
C TYR A 459 12.77 -43.10 -0.85
N ASP A 460 13.45 -44.12 -0.35
CA ASP A 460 13.49 -45.44 -0.97
C ASP A 460 12.51 -46.38 -0.26
N GLN A 461 11.71 -47.07 -1.03
CA GLN A 461 10.90 -48.21 -0.58
C GLN A 461 11.58 -49.50 -1.05
N VAL A 462 12.01 -50.31 -0.10
CA VAL A 462 12.59 -51.64 -0.38
C VAL A 462 11.49 -52.68 -0.25
N PHE A 463 11.27 -53.45 -1.31
CA PHE A 463 10.27 -54.50 -1.30
C PHE A 463 10.86 -55.83 -0.76
N ASN A 464 10.10 -56.49 0.09
CA ASN A 464 10.48 -57.81 0.55
C ASN A 464 10.42 -58.83 -0.61
N ASN A 465 11.35 -59.78 -0.62
CA ASN A 465 11.44 -60.85 -1.65
C ASN A 465 10.19 -61.73 -1.76
N ALA A 466 9.30 -61.73 -0.77
CA ALA A 466 8.09 -62.55 -0.72
C ALA A 466 6.86 -61.85 -1.32
N ILE A 467 6.98 -60.67 -1.91
CA ILE A 467 5.82 -59.98 -2.49
C ILE A 467 5.43 -60.64 -3.82
N PRO A 468 4.16 -61.06 -3.98
CA PRO A 468 3.65 -61.50 -5.28
C PRO A 468 3.64 -60.33 -6.26
N ALA A 469 3.59 -60.64 -7.57
CA ALA A 469 3.44 -59.61 -8.60
C ALA A 469 2.28 -58.67 -8.26
N ALA A 470 2.56 -57.40 -8.09
CA ALA A 470 1.57 -56.40 -7.71
C ALA A 470 1.90 -55.02 -8.33
N SER A 471 0.86 -54.34 -8.71
CA SER A 471 0.96 -52.91 -9.01
C SER A 471 0.84 -52.13 -7.70
N ILE A 472 1.85 -51.36 -7.39
CA ILE A 472 1.90 -50.54 -6.19
C ILE A 472 1.64 -49.08 -6.59
N THR A 473 0.56 -48.52 -6.05
CA THR A 473 0.27 -47.09 -6.19
C THR A 473 0.57 -46.40 -4.86
N ASN A 474 1.33 -45.31 -4.94
CA ASN A 474 1.69 -44.48 -3.79
C ASN A 474 1.18 -43.08 -4.01
N GLN A 475 0.39 -42.56 -3.06
CA GLN A 475 -0.25 -41.23 -3.16
C GLN A 475 0.26 -40.30 -2.09
N ALA A 476 0.57 -39.07 -2.50
CA ALA A 476 0.86 -37.98 -1.59
C ALA A 476 -0.20 -36.88 -1.71
N SER A 477 -0.54 -36.27 -0.61
CA SER A 477 -1.40 -35.07 -0.58
C SER A 477 -0.79 -34.01 0.30
N VAL A 478 -1.10 -32.75 -0.02
CA VAL A 478 -0.64 -31.59 0.73
C VAL A 478 -1.83 -30.75 1.16
N VAL A 479 -1.79 -30.29 2.40
CA VAL A 479 -2.78 -29.37 2.97
C VAL A 479 -2.03 -28.24 3.64
N ASP A 480 -2.55 -27.02 3.49
CA ASP A 480 -2.15 -25.92 4.33
C ASP A 480 -2.81 -26.04 5.70
N ARG A 481 -2.02 -25.87 6.74
CA ARG A 481 -2.52 -25.80 8.11
C ARG A 481 -2.26 -24.42 8.65
N SER A 482 -3.27 -23.55 8.63
CA SER A 482 -3.24 -22.32 9.37
C SER A 482 -3.42 -22.61 10.87
N SER A 483 -2.48 -22.16 11.69
CA SER A 483 -2.51 -22.40 13.14
C SER A 483 -3.48 -21.48 13.90
N THR A 484 -3.98 -20.43 13.26
CA THR A 484 -4.64 -19.32 13.97
C THR A 484 -6.14 -19.22 13.80
N SER A 485 -6.75 -19.88 12.83
CA SER A 485 -8.18 -19.66 12.58
C SER A 485 -9.05 -20.90 12.51
N GLY A 486 -8.52 -22.10 12.62
CA GLY A 486 -9.33 -23.32 12.50
C GLY A 486 -10.03 -23.50 11.13
N THR A 487 -9.90 -22.56 10.26
CA THR A 487 -10.37 -22.56 8.88
C THR A 487 -9.19 -22.80 7.96
N GLY A 488 -8.84 -24.07 7.79
CA GLY A 488 -7.85 -24.47 6.78
C GLY A 488 -8.22 -23.90 5.43
N ASP A 489 -7.22 -23.55 4.65
CA ASP A 489 -7.32 -23.17 3.26
C ASP A 489 -7.91 -21.80 2.92
N ILE A 490 -7.11 -20.77 3.04
CA ILE A 490 -7.34 -19.49 2.34
C ILE A 490 -7.07 -19.63 0.83
N ILE A 491 -7.21 -20.81 0.26
CA ILE A 491 -6.80 -21.08 -1.10
C ILE A 491 -8.00 -21.15 -2.04
N GLY A 492 -8.07 -20.15 -2.88
CA GLY A 492 -9.06 -20.11 -3.96
C GLY A 492 -8.84 -21.10 -5.10
N VAL A 493 -7.87 -22.02 -5.04
CA VAL A 493 -7.58 -22.95 -6.15
C VAL A 493 -7.27 -24.34 -5.64
N THR A 494 -8.11 -25.28 -6.01
CA THR A 494 -7.98 -26.72 -5.77
C THR A 494 -6.96 -27.41 -6.71
N ALA A 495 -5.92 -26.73 -7.14
CA ALA A 495 -4.96 -27.27 -8.10
C ALA A 495 -4.02 -28.29 -7.43
N ASN A 496 -4.15 -29.54 -7.83
CA ASN A 496 -3.18 -30.62 -7.62
C ASN A 496 -2.68 -30.85 -6.18
N ARG A 497 -3.60 -30.85 -5.21
CA ARG A 497 -3.27 -31.14 -3.80
C ARG A 497 -2.96 -32.60 -3.53
N SER A 498 -3.18 -33.47 -4.48
CA SER A 498 -2.81 -34.88 -4.42
C SER A 498 -2.15 -35.31 -5.72
N ALA A 499 -1.17 -36.18 -5.60
CA ALA A 499 -0.49 -36.80 -6.72
C ALA A 499 -0.24 -38.29 -6.39
N SER A 500 -0.32 -39.13 -7.39
CA SER A 500 0.00 -40.54 -7.26
C SER A 500 1.01 -40.97 -8.31
N ALA A 501 1.83 -41.95 -7.95
CA ALA A 501 2.74 -42.60 -8.87
C ALA A 501 2.65 -44.11 -8.63
N GLY A 502 2.86 -44.92 -9.68
CA GLY A 502 2.80 -46.36 -9.63
C GLY A 502 4.11 -47.00 -10.02
N THR A 503 4.35 -48.21 -9.50
CA THR A 503 5.40 -49.12 -9.93
C THR A 503 4.87 -50.56 -9.87
N ASN A 504 5.35 -51.41 -10.75
CA ASN A 504 5.04 -52.82 -10.75
C ASN A 504 6.15 -53.61 -10.06
N VAL A 505 5.82 -54.48 -9.13
CA VAL A 505 6.78 -55.40 -8.52
C VAL A 505 6.72 -56.75 -9.26
N VAL A 506 7.84 -57.13 -9.80
CA VAL A 506 7.98 -58.42 -10.52
C VAL A 506 8.64 -59.42 -9.58
N PRO A 507 8.01 -60.59 -9.29
CA PRO A 507 8.62 -61.63 -8.48
C PRO A 507 9.82 -62.25 -9.19
N TYR A 508 10.77 -62.79 -8.43
CA TYR A 508 11.87 -63.56 -9.01
C TYR A 508 11.31 -64.88 -9.59
N ASP A 509 11.58 -65.16 -10.88
CA ASP A 509 11.37 -66.46 -11.50
C ASP A 509 12.72 -67.22 -11.51
N LEU A 510 12.90 -68.06 -10.50
CA LEU A 510 14.06 -68.96 -10.43
C LEU A 510 13.73 -70.23 -11.22
N ARG A 511 14.19 -70.30 -12.48
CA ARG A 511 14.20 -71.55 -13.23
C ARG A 511 15.46 -72.37 -12.92
N VAL A 512 15.27 -73.46 -12.25
CA VAL A 512 16.32 -74.52 -12.12
C VAL A 512 16.19 -75.45 -13.29
N THR A 513 17.14 -75.47 -14.21
CA THR A 513 17.24 -76.46 -15.29
C THR A 513 18.23 -77.49 -14.85
N LYS A 514 17.73 -78.76 -14.58
CA LYS A 514 18.59 -79.88 -14.36
C LYS A 514 18.91 -80.50 -15.72
N THR A 515 20.15 -80.39 -16.20
CA THR A 515 20.61 -81.18 -17.34
C THR A 515 21.20 -82.54 -16.83
N SER A 516 20.66 -83.63 -17.26
CA SER A 516 21.27 -84.93 -17.03
C SER A 516 22.43 -85.09 -18.03
N SER A 517 23.60 -85.38 -17.54
CA SER A 517 24.75 -85.85 -18.33
C SER A 517 24.57 -87.32 -18.73
#